data_e6b0b7629b562b2907da8404aa8432c7
#
_entry.id   e6b0b7629b562b2907da8404aa8432c7
#
_cell.length_a   1.000
_cell.length_b   1.000
_cell.length_c   1.000
_cell.angle_alpha   90.00
_cell.angle_beta   90.00
_cell.angle_gamma   90.00
#
_symmetry.space_group_name_H-M   'P 1'
#
loop_
_entity.id
_entity.type
_entity.pdbx_description
1 polymer ?
#
loop_
_entity_poly.entity_id
_entity_poly.type
_entity_poly.pdbx_seq_one_letter_code
_entity_poly.pdbx_strand_id
1 'polypeptide(L)'
;MSSLIASWAPHVNFVPERYVVPPEKRLDVNVPIGKDIPVIDLSLPSENIVDQIIKASQEYGVFQVINHGVSQELIADVLKVCEEFFKLPVEELEKYTDNKELSDFDPNLDQKPRLYVEKEYKPNKKNDKEVIFWKDTFGHCTHPPKEDRINSWPEKPTKYREVMGKFSEGVRKASLRILELMCEGLGIEKDHFANELSHVQNMNINYYPKCPEPTLTAGALEHNDGVVITMLLQGSGGLHIRRPKDKQWFAVEHIPGALVCVNGMMLKVFFFFFFFKQLFAFFLRPSLEFFVMIIYIGDNQWEIRE
;
A
#
# COMPACT_ATOMS: atom_id res chain seq x y z
N MET A 1 -22.28 14.03 11.66
CA MET A 1 -21.94 13.19 10.50
C MET A 1 -20.88 12.21 10.96
N SER A 2 -20.99 10.95 10.56
CA SER A 2 -19.90 9.98 10.76
C SER A 2 -18.59 10.55 10.23
N SER A 3 -17.47 10.20 10.87
CA SER A 3 -16.14 10.58 10.40
C SER A 3 -15.72 9.78 9.15
N LEU A 4 -16.40 8.65 8.86
CA LEU A 4 -16.12 7.79 7.72
C LEU A 4 -16.61 8.38 6.41
N ILE A 5 -15.69 8.60 5.48
CA ILE A 5 -16.00 9.16 4.15
C ILE A 5 -16.91 8.22 3.37
N ALA A 6 -16.71 6.90 3.49
CA ALA A 6 -17.54 5.88 2.85
C ALA A 6 -19.04 6.08 3.11
N SER A 7 -19.41 6.57 4.30
CA SER A 7 -20.81 6.69 4.72
C SER A 7 -21.53 7.91 4.13
N TRP A 8 -20.83 8.97 3.73
CA TRP A 8 -21.46 10.22 3.30
C TRP A 8 -20.97 10.76 1.95
N ALA A 9 -19.73 10.45 1.52
CA ALA A 9 -19.18 10.97 0.26
C ALA A 9 -20.04 10.65 -0.98
N PRO A 10 -20.69 9.47 -1.10
CA PRO A 10 -21.57 9.17 -2.23
C PRO A 10 -22.81 10.09 -2.33
N HIS A 11 -23.13 10.82 -1.26
CA HIS A 11 -24.35 11.64 -1.15
C HIS A 11 -24.10 13.15 -1.26
N VAL A 12 -22.84 13.56 -1.50
CA VAL A 12 -22.49 14.97 -1.65
C VAL A 12 -22.09 15.29 -3.09
N ASN A 13 -22.31 16.54 -3.48
CA ASN A 13 -21.95 17.04 -4.80
C ASN A 13 -20.86 18.13 -4.77
N PHE A 14 -20.21 18.31 -3.63
CA PHE A 14 -19.05 19.20 -3.45
C PHE A 14 -18.09 18.62 -2.43
N VAL A 15 -16.81 19.04 -2.48
CA VAL A 15 -15.79 18.65 -1.50
C VAL A 15 -15.84 19.63 -0.31
N PRO A 16 -16.11 19.15 0.92
CA PRO A 16 -16.07 20.01 2.12
C PRO A 16 -14.67 20.63 2.31
N GLU A 17 -14.64 21.87 2.81
CA GLU A 17 -13.42 22.70 2.90
C GLU A 17 -12.23 21.99 3.58
N ARG A 18 -12.51 21.19 4.61
CA ARG A 18 -11.47 20.42 5.33
C ARG A 18 -10.72 19.38 4.48
N TYR A 19 -11.29 18.98 3.33
CA TYR A 19 -10.69 18.04 2.37
C TYR A 19 -10.06 18.75 1.17
N VAL A 20 -10.18 20.08 1.11
CA VAL A 20 -9.61 20.86 0.01
C VAL A 20 -8.12 21.07 0.22
N VAL A 21 -7.34 20.48 -0.67
CA VAL A 21 -5.88 20.58 -0.67
C VAL A 21 -5.47 21.97 -1.13
N PRO A 22 -4.51 22.64 -0.45
CA PRO A 22 -3.96 23.92 -0.90
C PRO A 22 -3.49 23.85 -2.37
N PRO A 23 -3.69 24.90 -3.17
CA PRO A 23 -3.37 24.87 -4.60
C PRO A 23 -1.96 24.36 -4.95
N GLU A 24 -0.96 24.70 -4.13
CA GLU A 24 0.43 24.31 -4.31
C GLU A 24 0.72 22.83 -4.01
N LYS A 25 -0.22 22.14 -3.37
CA LYS A 25 -0.15 20.71 -3.04
C LYS A 25 -1.10 19.86 -3.88
N ARG A 26 -1.88 20.50 -4.77
CA ARG A 26 -2.80 19.77 -5.66
C ARG A 26 -2.04 18.89 -6.64
N LEU A 27 -2.69 17.81 -7.01
CA LEU A 27 -2.15 16.86 -7.96
C LEU A 27 -2.18 17.46 -9.37
N ASP A 28 -1.11 17.23 -10.16
CA ASP A 28 -1.17 17.49 -11.58
C ASP A 28 -2.01 16.38 -12.24
N VAL A 29 -3.07 16.78 -12.94
CA VAL A 29 -3.98 15.86 -13.63
C VAL A 29 -3.39 15.31 -14.94
N ASN A 30 -2.26 15.88 -15.41
CA ASN A 30 -1.62 15.52 -16.67
C ASN A 30 -0.38 14.64 -16.47
N VAL A 31 -0.37 13.78 -15.45
CA VAL A 31 0.74 12.86 -15.21
C VAL A 31 0.79 11.81 -16.33
N PRO A 32 1.92 11.64 -17.04
CA PRO A 32 2.03 10.67 -18.11
C PRO A 32 1.96 9.23 -17.57
N ILE A 33 1.36 8.34 -18.36
CA ILE A 33 1.38 6.91 -18.03
C ILE A 33 2.81 6.38 -18.17
N GLY A 34 3.31 5.74 -17.13
CA GLY A 34 4.64 5.13 -17.08
C GLY A 34 4.68 3.78 -17.79
N LYS A 35 4.59 3.80 -19.13
CA LYS A 35 4.65 2.58 -19.96
C LYS A 35 5.98 1.82 -19.83
N ASP A 36 7.02 2.50 -19.36
CA ASP A 36 8.36 1.93 -19.16
C ASP A 36 8.53 1.31 -17.76
N ILE A 37 7.51 1.40 -16.88
CA ILE A 37 7.56 0.72 -15.59
C ILE A 37 7.58 -0.78 -15.84
N PRO A 38 8.63 -1.51 -15.40
CA PRO A 38 8.80 -2.91 -15.74
C PRO A 38 7.65 -3.79 -15.23
N VAL A 39 7.21 -4.73 -16.07
CA VAL A 39 6.30 -5.82 -15.72
C VAL A 39 7.10 -7.11 -15.74
N ILE A 40 7.26 -7.74 -14.59
CA ILE A 40 8.13 -8.90 -14.40
C ILE A 40 7.29 -10.14 -14.19
N ASP A 41 7.56 -11.17 -14.97
CA ASP A 41 6.88 -12.47 -14.89
C ASP A 41 7.61 -13.38 -13.88
N LEU A 42 7.01 -13.62 -12.72
CA LEU A 42 7.59 -14.44 -11.65
C LEU A 42 7.59 -15.94 -11.94
N SER A 43 6.98 -16.40 -13.03
CA SER A 43 7.02 -17.80 -13.47
C SER A 43 8.31 -18.16 -14.22
N LEU A 44 9.06 -17.16 -14.67
CA LEU A 44 10.33 -17.35 -15.36
C LEU A 44 11.45 -17.84 -14.42
N PRO A 45 12.49 -18.50 -14.95
CA PRO A 45 13.68 -18.88 -14.18
C PRO A 45 14.36 -17.66 -13.52
N SER A 46 14.96 -17.86 -12.35
CA SER A 46 15.58 -16.80 -11.55
C SER A 46 16.62 -15.99 -12.34
N GLU A 47 17.48 -16.67 -13.10
CA GLU A 47 18.51 -16.04 -13.94
C GLU A 47 17.95 -15.03 -14.95
N ASN A 48 16.66 -15.16 -15.32
CA ASN A 48 16.02 -14.28 -16.29
C ASN A 48 15.35 -13.05 -15.63
N ILE A 49 15.10 -13.08 -14.32
CA ILE A 49 14.32 -12.04 -13.64
C ILE A 49 15.09 -11.27 -12.57
N VAL A 50 16.18 -11.82 -12.04
CA VAL A 50 17.01 -11.16 -11.01
C VAL A 50 17.48 -9.79 -11.49
N ASP A 51 18.11 -9.73 -12.67
CA ASP A 51 18.61 -8.47 -13.24
C ASP A 51 17.49 -7.48 -13.50
N GLN A 52 16.32 -7.96 -13.93
CA GLN A 52 15.14 -7.10 -14.15
C GLN A 52 14.67 -6.48 -12.85
N ILE A 53 14.57 -7.27 -11.76
CA ILE A 53 14.16 -6.78 -10.44
C ILE A 53 15.15 -5.73 -9.92
N ILE A 54 16.45 -6.00 -9.99
CA ILE A 54 17.51 -5.08 -9.52
C ILE A 54 17.45 -3.78 -10.31
N LYS A 55 17.39 -3.86 -11.64
CA LYS A 55 17.32 -2.68 -12.51
C LYS A 55 16.06 -1.86 -12.25
N ALA A 56 14.90 -2.51 -12.17
CA ALA A 56 13.65 -1.83 -11.86
C ALA A 56 13.68 -1.12 -10.50
N SER A 57 14.25 -1.80 -9.50
CA SER A 57 14.42 -1.25 -8.14
C SER A 57 15.30 -0.02 -8.11
N GLN A 58 16.36 0.02 -8.93
CA GLN A 58 17.29 1.15 -9.01
C GLN A 58 16.73 2.33 -9.81
N GLU A 59 16.11 2.04 -10.95
CA GLU A 59 15.68 3.08 -11.90
C GLU A 59 14.34 3.72 -11.48
N TYR A 60 13.40 2.92 -11.03
CA TYR A 60 12.03 3.35 -10.72
C TYR A 60 11.69 3.29 -9.22
N GLY A 61 12.29 2.37 -8.46
CA GLY A 61 11.88 2.07 -7.11
C GLY A 61 10.54 1.31 -7.04
N VAL A 62 10.00 0.92 -8.19
CA VAL A 62 8.73 0.23 -8.36
C VAL A 62 8.77 -0.64 -9.61
N PHE A 63 8.02 -1.74 -9.59
CA PHE A 63 7.73 -2.60 -10.75
C PHE A 63 6.42 -3.35 -10.53
N GLN A 64 5.86 -3.90 -11.59
CA GLN A 64 4.69 -4.74 -11.50
C GLN A 64 5.09 -6.21 -11.65
N VAL A 65 4.36 -7.11 -11.02
CA VAL A 65 4.59 -8.55 -11.14
C VAL A 65 3.32 -9.28 -11.59
N ILE A 66 3.51 -10.21 -12.51
CA ILE A 66 2.49 -11.14 -12.98
C ILE A 66 2.90 -12.58 -12.70
N ASN A 67 1.98 -13.52 -12.80
CA ASN A 67 2.22 -14.94 -12.51
C ASN A 67 2.82 -15.19 -11.12
N HIS A 68 2.42 -14.35 -10.17
CA HIS A 68 2.90 -14.31 -8.78
C HIS A 68 2.27 -15.38 -7.87
N GLY A 69 1.44 -16.27 -8.41
CA GLY A 69 0.87 -17.40 -7.67
C GLY A 69 -0.45 -17.12 -6.94
N VAL A 70 -0.92 -15.86 -6.93
CA VAL A 70 -2.30 -15.55 -6.49
C VAL A 70 -3.23 -15.64 -7.70
N SER A 71 -4.29 -16.45 -7.60
CA SER A 71 -5.18 -16.66 -8.74
C SER A 71 -6.06 -15.45 -9.04
N GLN A 72 -6.46 -15.30 -10.29
CA GLN A 72 -7.34 -14.19 -10.71
C GLN A 72 -8.71 -14.25 -10.02
N GLU A 73 -9.23 -15.46 -9.77
CA GLU A 73 -10.48 -15.65 -9.02
C GLU A 73 -10.35 -15.13 -7.60
N LEU A 74 -9.22 -15.43 -6.92
CA LEU A 74 -8.98 -14.94 -5.56
C LEU A 74 -8.85 -13.43 -5.54
N ILE A 75 -8.18 -12.83 -6.53
CA ILE A 75 -8.08 -11.37 -6.67
C ILE A 75 -9.46 -10.72 -6.83
N ALA A 76 -10.31 -11.31 -7.69
CA ALA A 76 -11.69 -10.84 -7.87
C ALA A 76 -12.50 -10.94 -6.57
N ASP A 77 -12.37 -12.05 -5.84
CA ASP A 77 -13.02 -12.23 -4.54
C ASP A 77 -12.53 -11.20 -3.51
N VAL A 78 -11.24 -10.88 -3.48
CA VAL A 78 -10.65 -9.86 -2.60
C VAL A 78 -11.26 -8.48 -2.89
N LEU A 79 -11.26 -8.04 -4.13
CA LEU A 79 -11.83 -6.75 -4.52
C LEU A 79 -13.32 -6.67 -4.15
N LYS A 80 -14.06 -7.75 -4.42
CA LYS A 80 -15.48 -7.84 -4.04
C LYS A 80 -15.71 -7.75 -2.54
N VAL A 81 -14.92 -8.48 -1.76
CA VAL A 81 -15.04 -8.48 -0.30
C VAL A 81 -14.68 -7.10 0.30
N CYS A 82 -13.66 -6.42 -0.27
CA CYS A 82 -13.33 -5.05 0.12
C CYS A 82 -14.48 -4.08 -0.16
N GLU A 83 -15.09 -4.17 -1.34
CA GLU A 83 -16.25 -3.37 -1.73
C GLU A 83 -17.44 -3.60 -0.79
N GLU A 84 -17.77 -4.88 -0.55
CA GLU A 84 -18.86 -5.25 0.35
C GLU A 84 -18.61 -4.76 1.78
N PHE A 85 -17.35 -4.77 2.26
CA PHE A 85 -16.99 -4.27 3.59
C PHE A 85 -17.29 -2.77 3.73
N PHE A 86 -16.83 -1.93 2.81
CA PHE A 86 -17.07 -0.48 2.90
C PHE A 86 -18.52 -0.06 2.58
N LYS A 87 -19.32 -0.97 2.04
CA LYS A 87 -20.78 -0.79 1.87
C LYS A 87 -21.61 -1.25 3.07
N LEU A 88 -20.99 -1.78 4.12
CA LEU A 88 -21.70 -2.14 5.34
C LEU A 88 -22.34 -0.89 5.98
N PRO A 89 -23.44 -1.08 6.75
CA PRO A 89 -23.99 0.00 7.58
C PRO A 89 -22.90 0.63 8.46
N VAL A 90 -22.99 1.94 8.68
CA VAL A 90 -21.98 2.70 9.41
C VAL A 90 -21.75 2.13 10.83
N GLU A 91 -22.81 1.65 11.47
CA GLU A 91 -22.75 1.03 12.80
C GLU A 91 -21.90 -0.25 12.85
N GLU A 92 -21.82 -0.97 11.72
CA GLU A 92 -20.96 -2.14 11.59
C GLU A 92 -19.50 -1.71 11.40
N LEU A 93 -19.25 -0.67 10.61
CA LEU A 93 -17.89 -0.13 10.38
C LEU A 93 -17.33 0.55 11.64
N GLU A 94 -18.16 1.27 12.38
CA GLU A 94 -17.77 1.97 13.61
C GLU A 94 -17.28 1.03 14.72
N LYS A 95 -17.62 -0.26 14.67
CA LYS A 95 -17.05 -1.27 15.58
C LYS A 95 -15.53 -1.38 15.50
N TYR A 96 -14.94 -0.99 14.36
CA TYR A 96 -13.51 -1.02 14.10
C TYR A 96 -12.85 0.36 14.24
N THR A 97 -13.62 1.42 14.47
CA THR A 97 -13.03 2.74 14.74
C THR A 97 -12.46 2.78 16.15
N ASP A 98 -11.18 3.12 16.25
CA ASP A 98 -10.51 3.33 17.54
C ASP A 98 -10.17 4.82 17.67
N ASN A 99 -10.31 5.36 18.88
CA ASN A 99 -9.98 6.76 19.17
C ASN A 99 -8.46 7.00 19.33
N LYS A 100 -7.63 5.98 19.08
CA LYS A 100 -6.17 6.09 19.14
C LYS A 100 -5.61 6.70 17.86
N GLU A 101 -4.62 7.56 17.99
CA GLU A 101 -3.95 8.20 16.86
C GLU A 101 -3.13 7.17 16.05
N LEU A 102 -2.93 7.44 14.75
CA LEU A 102 -2.08 6.64 13.86
C LEU A 102 -0.62 6.59 14.36
N SER A 103 -0.21 7.62 15.13
CA SER A 103 1.10 7.72 15.78
C SER A 103 1.37 6.66 16.85
N ASP A 104 0.31 6.00 17.34
CA ASP A 104 0.41 4.94 18.34
C ASP A 104 0.59 3.54 17.70
N PHE A 105 1.04 3.52 16.44
CA PHE A 105 1.38 2.31 15.74
C PHE A 105 2.61 1.66 16.39
N ASP A 106 2.38 0.72 17.30
CA ASP A 106 3.39 -0.19 17.81
C ASP A 106 3.31 -1.50 17.03
N PRO A 107 4.29 -1.82 16.18
CA PRO A 107 4.31 -3.04 15.42
C PRO A 107 4.37 -4.30 16.30
N ASN A 108 4.75 -4.17 17.57
CA ASN A 108 4.86 -5.27 18.51
C ASN A 108 3.60 -5.47 19.36
N LEU A 109 2.66 -4.52 19.35
CA LEU A 109 1.38 -4.69 20.00
C LEU A 109 0.44 -5.53 19.12
N ASP A 110 -0.36 -6.41 19.77
CA ASP A 110 -1.43 -7.17 19.12
C ASP A 110 -2.39 -6.23 18.40
N GLN A 111 -2.15 -6.03 17.11
CA GLN A 111 -2.91 -5.07 16.30
C GLN A 111 -4.28 -5.65 16.00
N LYS A 112 -5.26 -5.18 16.75
CA LYS A 112 -6.67 -5.40 16.43
C LYS A 112 -6.98 -4.72 15.09
N PRO A 113 -7.86 -5.30 14.27
CA PRO A 113 -8.36 -4.65 13.08
C PRO A 113 -8.88 -3.25 13.40
N ARG A 114 -8.46 -2.26 12.60
CA ARG A 114 -8.82 -0.86 12.83
C ARG A 114 -9.24 -0.21 11.54
N LEU A 115 -10.29 0.58 11.64
CA LEU A 115 -10.69 1.52 10.61
C LEU A 115 -10.12 2.89 11.02
N TYR A 116 -9.14 3.33 10.26
CA TYR A 116 -8.51 4.62 10.49
C TYR A 116 -9.39 5.69 9.86
N VAL A 117 -9.95 6.49 10.72
CA VAL A 117 -10.48 7.79 10.33
C VAL A 117 -9.27 8.71 10.30
N GLU A 118 -8.85 9.14 9.13
CA GLU A 118 -7.70 10.02 9.04
C GLU A 118 -7.96 11.29 9.84
N LYS A 119 -7.28 11.37 10.98
CA LYS A 119 -7.10 12.61 11.69
C LYS A 119 -5.96 13.33 11.00
N GLU A 120 -6.26 14.49 10.53
CA GLU A 120 -5.41 15.62 10.19
C GLU A 120 -3.90 15.34 10.05
N TYR A 121 -3.40 15.31 8.81
CA TYR A 121 -1.96 15.46 8.58
C TYR A 121 -1.51 16.78 9.22
N LYS A 122 -0.79 16.72 10.34
CA LYS A 122 -0.17 17.90 10.96
C LYS A 122 1.10 18.22 10.18
N PRO A 123 1.10 19.27 9.36
CA PRO A 123 2.31 19.69 8.68
C PRO A 123 3.36 20.11 9.70
N ASN A 124 4.64 19.84 9.39
CA ASN A 124 5.78 20.19 10.24
C ASN A 124 6.01 21.72 10.40
N LYS A 125 5.19 22.56 9.77
CA LYS A 125 5.28 24.03 9.85
C LYS A 125 4.01 24.60 10.49
N LYS A 126 4.20 25.47 11.46
CA LYS A 126 3.16 26.14 12.27
C LYS A 126 2.04 26.85 11.48
N ASN A 127 2.17 27.04 10.17
CA ASN A 127 1.24 27.81 9.34
C ASN A 127 0.60 27.00 8.20
N ASP A 128 0.87 25.70 8.08
CA ASP A 128 0.23 24.89 7.03
C ASP A 128 -1.16 24.46 7.52
N LYS A 129 -2.18 24.62 6.70
CA LYS A 129 -3.51 24.07 6.98
C LYS A 129 -3.42 22.53 7.01
N GLU A 130 -4.05 21.96 8.02
CA GLU A 130 -4.24 20.51 8.12
C GLU A 130 -5.07 20.03 6.93
N VAL A 131 -4.61 18.99 6.24
CA VAL A 131 -5.30 18.40 5.10
C VAL A 131 -5.77 17.01 5.46
N ILE A 132 -7.05 16.76 5.28
CA ILE A 132 -7.65 15.42 5.44
C ILE A 132 -7.76 14.79 4.07
N PHE A 133 -7.34 13.52 3.95
CA PHE A 133 -7.40 12.80 2.69
C PHE A 133 -8.80 12.26 2.41
N TRP A 134 -9.14 12.18 1.12
CA TRP A 134 -10.42 11.66 0.68
C TRP A 134 -10.38 10.12 0.60
N LYS A 135 -10.18 9.48 1.74
CA LYS A 135 -10.19 8.01 1.86
C LYS A 135 -10.55 7.55 3.25
N ASP A 136 -11.01 6.32 3.36
CA ASP A 136 -10.99 5.54 4.59
C ASP A 136 -9.95 4.43 4.46
N THR A 137 -9.25 4.10 5.53
CA THR A 137 -8.26 3.02 5.56
C THR A 137 -8.63 2.00 6.63
N PHE A 138 -8.79 0.74 6.22
CA PHE A 138 -8.97 -0.37 7.15
C PHE A 138 -7.70 -1.22 7.17
N GLY A 139 -7.12 -1.41 8.34
CA GLY A 139 -5.87 -2.12 8.51
C GLY A 139 -5.95 -3.23 9.54
N HIS A 140 -5.25 -4.32 9.29
CA HIS A 140 -5.03 -5.40 10.26
C HIS A 140 -3.75 -6.19 9.94
N CYS A 141 -3.20 -6.81 10.98
CA CYS A 141 -2.05 -7.69 10.82
C CYS A 141 -2.49 -9.05 10.27
N THR A 142 -1.75 -9.57 9.29
CA THR A 142 -2.03 -10.85 8.62
C THR A 142 -0.96 -11.90 8.86
N HIS A 143 0.24 -11.52 9.29
CA HIS A 143 1.28 -12.47 9.66
C HIS A 143 2.01 -12.00 10.93
N PRO A 144 2.32 -12.90 11.87
CA PRO A 144 2.01 -14.33 11.89
C PRO A 144 0.50 -14.60 12.03
N PRO A 145 -0.02 -15.65 11.37
CA PRO A 145 -1.44 -16.00 11.39
C PRO A 145 -1.81 -16.68 12.72
N LYS A 146 -2.03 -15.90 13.76
CA LYS A 146 -2.52 -16.40 15.04
C LYS A 146 -4.04 -16.51 15.04
N GLU A 147 -4.59 -17.57 15.65
CA GLU A 147 -6.03 -17.85 15.65
C GLU A 147 -6.85 -16.72 16.30
N ASP A 148 -6.42 -16.22 17.45
CA ASP A 148 -7.05 -15.10 18.14
C ASP A 148 -7.09 -13.82 17.28
N ARG A 149 -6.03 -13.59 16.51
CA ARG A 149 -5.91 -12.46 15.59
C ARG A 149 -6.88 -12.60 14.42
N ILE A 150 -6.94 -13.79 13.77
CA ILE A 150 -7.87 -14.05 12.66
C ILE A 150 -9.32 -13.94 13.15
N ASN A 151 -9.60 -14.43 14.37
CA ASN A 151 -10.92 -14.32 14.98
C ASN A 151 -11.35 -12.87 15.28
N SER A 152 -10.39 -11.95 15.42
CA SER A 152 -10.66 -10.51 15.56
C SER A 152 -10.99 -9.80 14.25
N TRP A 153 -10.69 -10.40 13.09
CA TRP A 153 -11.00 -9.82 11.79
C TRP A 153 -12.51 -9.72 11.56
N PRO A 154 -12.96 -8.87 10.61
CA PRO A 154 -14.37 -8.72 10.32
C PRO A 154 -15.08 -10.05 10.05
N GLU A 155 -16.27 -10.20 10.65
CA GLU A 155 -17.19 -11.30 10.35
C GLU A 155 -18.04 -11.02 9.11
N LYS A 156 -18.20 -9.77 8.80
CA LYS A 156 -18.92 -9.29 7.63
C LYS A 156 -17.97 -8.52 6.72
N PRO A 157 -18.06 -8.75 5.40
CA PRO A 157 -18.84 -9.78 4.69
C PRO A 157 -18.46 -11.20 5.11
N THR A 158 -19.39 -12.15 4.99
CA THR A 158 -19.22 -13.53 5.50
C THR A 158 -17.94 -14.24 5.03
N LYS A 159 -17.46 -13.93 3.82
CA LYS A 159 -16.23 -14.52 3.27
C LYS A 159 -14.95 -13.73 3.61
N TYR A 160 -15.02 -12.65 4.38
CA TYR A 160 -13.88 -11.77 4.62
C TYR A 160 -12.66 -12.53 5.13
N ARG A 161 -12.80 -13.27 6.23
CA ARG A 161 -11.68 -13.98 6.88
C ARG A 161 -11.03 -15.03 5.96
N GLU A 162 -11.86 -15.78 5.23
CA GLU A 162 -11.38 -16.82 4.31
C GLU A 162 -10.61 -16.22 3.14
N VAL A 163 -11.21 -15.25 2.46
CA VAL A 163 -10.66 -14.62 1.26
C VAL A 163 -9.38 -13.85 1.60
N MET A 164 -9.42 -13.00 2.63
CA MET A 164 -8.27 -12.20 3.03
C MET A 164 -7.13 -13.04 3.60
N GLY A 165 -7.43 -14.14 4.28
CA GLY A 165 -6.44 -15.11 4.76
C GLY A 165 -5.68 -15.78 3.61
N LYS A 166 -6.40 -16.31 2.62
CA LYS A 166 -5.81 -16.94 1.41
C LYS A 166 -4.98 -15.93 0.62
N PHE A 167 -5.51 -14.72 0.42
CA PHE A 167 -4.81 -13.67 -0.29
C PHE A 167 -3.52 -13.25 0.42
N SER A 168 -3.60 -12.99 1.72
CA SER A 168 -2.45 -12.64 2.55
C SER A 168 -1.32 -13.67 2.46
N GLU A 169 -1.66 -14.97 2.51
CA GLU A 169 -0.69 -16.06 2.36
C GLU A 169 -0.06 -16.08 0.97
N GLY A 170 -0.87 -15.91 -0.08
CA GLY A 170 -0.39 -15.87 -1.46
C GLY A 170 0.56 -14.69 -1.72
N VAL A 171 0.18 -13.50 -1.28
CA VAL A 171 1.01 -12.30 -1.43
C VAL A 171 2.29 -12.42 -0.60
N ARG A 172 2.24 -13.00 0.61
CA ARG A 172 3.45 -13.26 1.40
C ARG A 172 4.43 -14.15 0.65
N LYS A 173 3.97 -15.24 0.04
CA LYS A 173 4.83 -16.13 -0.76
C LYS A 173 5.48 -15.36 -1.92
N ALA A 174 4.73 -14.54 -2.64
CA ALA A 174 5.26 -13.70 -3.70
C ALA A 174 6.28 -12.69 -3.18
N SER A 175 6.01 -12.03 -2.05
CA SER A 175 6.91 -11.07 -1.41
C SER A 175 8.24 -11.69 -1.02
N LEU A 176 8.20 -12.85 -0.35
CA LEU A 176 9.42 -13.57 0.05
C LEU A 176 10.23 -14.00 -1.16
N ARG A 177 9.57 -14.45 -2.23
CA ARG A 177 10.24 -14.80 -3.48
C ARG A 177 10.94 -13.60 -4.13
N ILE A 178 10.29 -12.44 -4.16
CA ILE A 178 10.90 -11.20 -4.67
C ILE A 178 12.11 -10.81 -3.82
N LEU A 179 12.02 -10.89 -2.51
CA LEU A 179 13.12 -10.55 -1.62
C LEU A 179 14.31 -11.53 -1.76
N GLU A 180 14.05 -12.83 -1.95
CA GLU A 180 15.07 -13.82 -2.25
C GLU A 180 15.81 -13.46 -3.55
N LEU A 181 15.07 -13.11 -4.62
CA LEU A 181 15.65 -12.69 -5.89
C LEU A 181 16.45 -11.38 -5.77
N MET A 182 15.99 -10.45 -4.93
CA MET A 182 16.74 -9.23 -4.63
C MET A 182 18.05 -9.56 -3.90
N CYS A 183 18.03 -10.47 -2.92
CA CYS A 183 19.24 -10.93 -2.24
C CYS A 183 20.24 -11.55 -3.23
N GLU A 184 19.76 -12.41 -4.13
CA GLU A 184 20.57 -13.03 -5.17
C GLU A 184 21.22 -11.98 -6.07
N GLY A 185 20.47 -11.00 -6.56
CA GLY A 185 20.98 -9.91 -7.40
C GLY A 185 21.94 -8.96 -6.69
N LEU A 186 21.83 -8.86 -5.36
CA LEU A 186 22.74 -8.09 -4.52
C LEU A 186 23.97 -8.90 -4.07
N GLY A 187 24.02 -10.21 -4.35
CA GLY A 187 25.11 -11.08 -3.92
C GLY A 187 25.20 -11.26 -2.40
N ILE A 188 24.08 -11.23 -1.70
CA ILE A 188 23.94 -11.47 -0.26
C ILE A 188 23.18 -12.78 0.01
N GLU A 189 23.17 -13.24 1.26
CA GLU A 189 22.48 -14.47 1.65
C GLU A 189 20.98 -14.38 1.31
N LYS A 190 20.44 -15.45 0.71
CA LYS A 190 19.07 -15.49 0.17
C LYS A 190 17.98 -15.17 1.18
N ASP A 191 18.20 -15.51 2.45
CA ASP A 191 17.26 -15.32 3.54
C ASP A 191 17.47 -14.02 4.33
N HIS A 192 18.39 -13.17 3.89
CA HIS A 192 18.77 -11.94 4.60
C HIS A 192 17.54 -11.05 4.90
N PHE A 193 16.64 -10.88 3.93
CA PHE A 193 15.40 -10.10 4.14
C PHE A 193 14.26 -10.97 4.67
N ALA A 194 14.32 -12.29 4.55
CA ALA A 194 13.19 -13.17 4.91
C ALA A 194 13.15 -13.48 6.41
N ASN A 195 14.27 -13.46 7.11
CA ASN A 195 14.35 -13.87 8.52
C ASN A 195 13.87 -12.76 9.47
N GLU A 196 14.75 -11.80 9.77
CA GLU A 196 14.42 -10.79 10.78
C GLU A 196 13.58 -9.63 10.23
N LEU A 197 13.65 -9.40 8.91
CA LEU A 197 13.08 -8.23 8.26
C LEU A 197 11.65 -8.43 7.73
N SER A 198 11.06 -9.60 7.96
CA SER A 198 9.73 -9.93 7.43
C SER A 198 8.83 -10.69 8.42
N HIS A 199 9.05 -10.50 9.70
CA HIS A 199 8.27 -11.20 10.73
C HIS A 199 6.80 -10.78 10.76
N VAL A 200 6.51 -9.54 10.40
CA VAL A 200 5.15 -8.99 10.45
C VAL A 200 4.70 -8.65 9.03
N GLN A 201 3.47 -8.99 8.73
CA GLN A 201 2.78 -8.54 7.52
C GLN A 201 1.50 -7.83 7.93
N ASN A 202 1.41 -6.56 7.61
CA ASN A 202 0.22 -5.76 7.77
C ASN A 202 -0.49 -5.61 6.42
N MET A 203 -1.80 -5.58 6.45
CA MET A 203 -2.65 -5.34 5.30
C MET A 203 -3.48 -4.09 5.54
N ASN A 204 -3.37 -3.14 4.62
CA ASN A 204 -4.19 -1.94 4.60
C ASN A 204 -5.08 -1.93 3.36
N ILE A 205 -6.36 -1.71 3.56
CA ILE A 205 -7.35 -1.56 2.51
C ILE A 205 -7.73 -0.08 2.47
N ASN A 206 -7.28 0.62 1.44
CA ASN A 206 -7.61 2.01 1.21
C ASN A 206 -8.82 2.11 0.30
N TYR A 207 -9.89 2.68 0.79
CA TYR A 207 -11.12 2.92 0.06
C TYR A 207 -11.25 4.38 -0.31
N TYR A 208 -11.36 4.65 -1.59
CA TYR A 208 -11.50 5.99 -2.16
C TYR A 208 -12.89 6.11 -2.79
N PRO A 209 -13.88 6.66 -2.09
CA PRO A 209 -15.22 6.85 -2.65
C PRO A 209 -15.19 7.86 -3.79
N LYS A 210 -16.20 7.78 -4.68
CA LYS A 210 -16.36 8.74 -5.77
C LYS A 210 -16.31 10.18 -5.24
N CYS A 211 -15.50 11.02 -5.87
CA CYS A 211 -15.36 12.42 -5.52
C CYS A 211 -16.04 13.33 -6.56
N PRO A 212 -16.84 14.30 -6.12
CA PRO A 212 -17.47 15.23 -7.04
C PRO A 212 -16.48 16.21 -7.69
N GLU A 213 -15.39 16.56 -6.99
CA GLU A 213 -14.39 17.55 -7.41
C GLU A 213 -12.97 17.02 -7.18
N PRO A 214 -12.50 16.01 -7.95
CA PRO A 214 -11.25 15.30 -7.68
C PRO A 214 -9.99 16.18 -7.76
N THR A 215 -10.04 17.30 -8.47
CA THR A 215 -8.93 18.26 -8.56
C THR A 215 -8.72 19.09 -7.29
N LEU A 216 -9.68 19.10 -6.38
CA LEU A 216 -9.63 19.89 -5.15
C LEU A 216 -9.05 19.11 -3.95
N THR A 217 -8.98 17.80 -4.04
CA THR A 217 -8.59 16.95 -2.91
C THR A 217 -7.52 15.92 -3.33
N ALA A 218 -7.06 15.12 -2.39
CA ALA A 218 -6.09 14.06 -2.63
C ALA A 218 -6.46 12.80 -1.85
N GLY A 219 -6.18 11.62 -2.41
CA GLY A 219 -6.29 10.34 -1.72
C GLY A 219 -5.10 10.09 -0.79
N ALA A 220 -3.91 10.54 -1.18
CA ALA A 220 -2.68 10.55 -0.38
C ALA A 220 -1.75 11.65 -0.90
N LEU A 221 -0.89 12.19 -0.04
CA LEU A 221 0.23 13.02 -0.46
C LEU A 221 1.44 12.15 -0.79
N GLU A 222 2.45 12.75 -1.42
CA GLU A 222 3.74 12.13 -1.64
C GLU A 222 4.36 11.65 -0.32
N HIS A 223 4.72 10.38 -0.27
CA HIS A 223 5.38 9.77 0.87
C HIS A 223 6.31 8.62 0.42
N ASN A 224 7.03 8.05 1.35
CA ASN A 224 7.76 6.80 1.17
C ASN A 224 7.33 5.85 2.28
N ASP A 225 7.06 4.61 1.90
CA ASP A 225 6.75 3.57 2.86
C ASP A 225 7.98 3.24 3.72
N GLY A 226 7.79 3.23 5.06
CA GLY A 226 8.85 2.96 6.03
C GLY A 226 9.30 1.50 6.12
N VAL A 227 8.81 0.64 5.25
CA VAL A 227 8.97 -0.82 5.26
C VAL A 227 10.07 -1.30 4.29
N VAL A 228 10.26 -2.63 4.19
CA VAL A 228 11.17 -3.22 3.20
C VAL A 228 10.58 -3.13 1.80
N ILE A 229 9.42 -3.74 1.59
CA ILE A 229 8.62 -3.63 0.37
C ILE A 229 7.14 -3.50 0.68
N THR A 230 6.42 -2.84 -0.20
CA THR A 230 4.96 -2.82 -0.23
C THR A 230 4.47 -3.57 -1.46
N MET A 231 3.58 -4.54 -1.25
CA MET A 231 2.88 -5.22 -2.34
C MET A 231 1.48 -4.64 -2.45
N LEU A 232 1.15 -4.10 -3.62
CA LEU A 232 -0.05 -3.32 -3.80
C LEU A 232 -0.93 -3.94 -4.88
N LEU A 233 -2.19 -4.25 -4.53
CA LEU A 233 -3.22 -4.65 -5.47
C LEU A 233 -4.09 -3.44 -5.81
N GLN A 234 -4.14 -3.06 -7.09
CA GLN A 234 -5.01 -2.01 -7.59
C GLN A 234 -6.36 -2.57 -8.03
N GLY A 235 -7.45 -2.06 -7.51
CA GLY A 235 -8.81 -2.32 -8.03
C GLY A 235 -9.10 -1.53 -9.30
N SER A 236 -8.42 -0.37 -9.46
CA SER A 236 -8.45 0.48 -10.65
C SER A 236 -7.16 1.28 -10.73
N GLY A 237 -6.96 2.07 -11.77
CA GLY A 237 -5.82 2.98 -11.86
C GLY A 237 -5.88 4.12 -10.84
N GLY A 238 -4.85 4.95 -10.78
CA GLY A 238 -4.77 6.14 -9.92
C GLY A 238 -3.51 6.19 -9.03
N LEU A 239 -2.68 5.14 -9.06
CA LEU A 239 -1.39 5.17 -8.39
C LEU A 239 -0.38 5.98 -9.21
N HIS A 240 0.21 6.99 -8.59
CA HIS A 240 1.31 7.77 -9.17
C HIS A 240 2.59 7.54 -8.39
N ILE A 241 3.69 7.47 -9.11
CA ILE A 241 5.04 7.34 -8.54
C ILE A 241 5.93 8.46 -9.02
N ARG A 242 6.92 8.82 -8.22
CA ARG A 242 7.97 9.76 -8.61
C ARG A 242 9.28 9.01 -8.83
N ARG A 243 9.74 8.98 -10.10
CA ARG A 243 10.98 8.30 -10.45
C ARG A 243 12.19 8.92 -9.73
N PRO A 244 13.06 8.13 -9.08
CA PRO A 244 14.17 8.66 -8.29
C PRO A 244 15.18 9.48 -9.09
N LYS A 245 15.44 9.09 -10.35
CA LYS A 245 16.49 9.66 -11.20
C LYS A 245 16.26 11.12 -11.58
N ASP A 246 15.05 11.45 -12.00
CA ASP A 246 14.72 12.78 -12.57
C ASP A 246 13.57 13.48 -11.85
N LYS A 247 13.04 12.83 -10.82
CA LYS A 247 11.93 13.35 -10.01
C LYS A 247 10.63 13.58 -10.79
N GLN A 248 10.51 12.98 -11.99
CA GLN A 248 9.27 13.04 -12.76
C GLN A 248 8.20 12.11 -12.19
N TRP A 249 6.96 12.55 -12.27
CA TRP A 249 5.80 11.78 -11.90
C TRP A 249 5.28 10.94 -13.06
N PHE A 250 4.86 9.71 -12.76
CA PHE A 250 4.25 8.78 -13.70
C PHE A 250 3.05 8.10 -13.05
N ALA A 251 1.97 7.95 -13.80
CA ALA A 251 0.88 7.07 -13.43
C ALA A 251 1.29 5.61 -13.68
N VAL A 252 1.11 4.74 -12.69
CA VAL A 252 1.32 3.30 -12.86
C VAL A 252 0.15 2.73 -13.67
N GLU A 253 0.46 2.14 -14.82
CA GLU A 253 -0.58 1.53 -15.65
C GLU A 253 -1.27 0.40 -14.88
N HIS A 254 -2.60 0.45 -14.81
CA HIS A 254 -3.37 -0.60 -14.16
C HIS A 254 -3.42 -1.84 -15.04
N ILE A 255 -2.76 -2.90 -14.60
CA ILE A 255 -2.80 -4.22 -15.23
C ILE A 255 -3.69 -5.13 -14.36
N PRO A 256 -4.87 -5.56 -14.85
CA PRO A 256 -5.76 -6.39 -14.05
C PRO A 256 -5.06 -7.64 -13.50
N GLY A 257 -5.11 -7.82 -12.20
CA GLY A 257 -4.52 -8.96 -11.50
C GLY A 257 -3.00 -8.93 -11.34
N ALA A 258 -2.30 -7.90 -11.80
CA ALA A 258 -0.89 -7.69 -11.42
C ALA A 258 -0.80 -7.11 -10.00
N LEU A 259 0.30 -7.42 -9.33
CA LEU A 259 0.67 -6.75 -8.08
C LEU A 259 1.77 -5.71 -8.37
N VAL A 260 1.65 -4.53 -7.80
CA VAL A 260 2.71 -3.51 -7.83
C VAL A 260 3.61 -3.73 -6.63
N CYS A 261 4.92 -3.88 -6.86
CA CYS A 261 5.92 -3.94 -5.82
C CYS A 261 6.61 -2.58 -5.70
N VAL A 262 6.47 -1.93 -4.55
CA VAL A 262 7.12 -0.65 -4.24
C VAL A 262 8.25 -0.90 -3.25
N ASN A 263 9.44 -0.40 -3.57
CA ASN A 263 10.58 -0.46 -2.68
C ASN A 263 10.39 0.50 -1.51
N GLY A 264 10.28 -0.04 -0.32
CA GLY A 264 10.22 0.76 0.90
C GLY A 264 11.52 1.53 1.17
N MET A 265 11.46 2.46 2.10
CA MET A 265 12.61 3.31 2.47
C MET A 265 13.80 2.46 2.97
N MET A 266 13.53 1.37 3.68
CA MET A 266 14.56 0.45 4.17
C MET A 266 15.40 -0.14 3.04
N LEU A 267 14.72 -0.63 1.99
CA LEU A 267 15.40 -1.21 0.83
C LEU A 267 16.13 -0.13 0.02
N LYS A 268 15.55 1.08 -0.11
CA LYS A 268 16.21 2.23 -0.77
C LYS A 268 17.51 2.61 -0.08
N VAL A 269 17.53 2.64 1.26
CA VAL A 269 18.72 2.89 2.06
C VAL A 269 19.75 1.78 1.85
N PHE A 270 19.32 0.51 1.82
CA PHE A 270 20.20 -0.63 1.58
C PHE A 270 20.86 -0.54 0.19
N PHE A 271 20.09 -0.28 -0.86
CA PHE A 271 20.64 -0.08 -2.21
C PHE A 271 21.63 1.09 -2.26
N PHE A 272 21.33 2.21 -1.60
CA PHE A 272 22.22 3.36 -1.56
C PHE A 272 23.58 2.99 -0.95
N PHE A 273 23.61 2.35 0.21
CA PHE A 273 24.87 1.96 0.88
C PHE A 273 25.62 0.85 0.16
N PHE A 274 24.93 -0.11 -0.41
CA PHE A 274 25.53 -1.22 -1.15
C PHE A 274 26.32 -0.72 -2.37
N PHE A 275 25.77 0.23 -3.12
CA PHE A 275 26.43 0.78 -4.32
C PHE A 275 27.55 1.78 -4.00
N PHE A 276 27.50 2.47 -2.88
CA PHE A 276 28.58 3.39 -2.47
C PHE A 276 29.73 2.71 -1.72
N LYS A 277 29.76 1.39 -1.60
CA LYS A 277 30.82 0.62 -0.92
C LYS A 277 31.24 1.15 0.45
N GLN A 278 30.34 1.81 1.17
CA GLN A 278 30.60 2.28 2.52
C GLN A 278 30.00 1.34 3.54
N LEU A 279 30.89 0.72 4.29
CA LEU A 279 30.65 -0.15 5.43
C LEU A 279 29.83 0.58 6.49
N PHE A 280 28.54 0.27 6.62
CA PHE A 280 27.80 0.59 7.82
C PHE A 280 27.03 -0.65 8.28
N ALA A 281 27.74 -1.52 9.00
CA ALA A 281 27.16 -2.63 9.76
C ALA A 281 26.52 -2.18 11.07
N PHE A 282 26.25 -0.89 11.25
CA PHE A 282 25.72 -0.34 12.49
C PHE A 282 24.57 0.63 12.21
N PHE A 283 23.51 0.47 12.97
CA PHE A 283 22.30 1.28 13.04
C PHE A 283 21.13 0.91 12.12
N LEU A 284 20.57 -0.27 12.29
CA LEU A 284 19.14 -0.43 12.05
C LEU A 284 18.62 -1.55 12.97
N ARG A 285 18.04 -1.19 14.11
CA ARG A 285 16.97 -1.95 14.76
C ARG A 285 15.67 -1.22 14.44
N PRO A 286 15.08 -1.39 13.27
CA PRO A 286 13.71 -1.01 13.04
C PRO A 286 12.86 -2.26 13.17
N SER A 287 11.66 -2.10 13.62
CA SER A 287 10.60 -3.07 13.43
C SER A 287 10.38 -3.24 11.92
N LEU A 288 10.75 -4.40 11.41
CA LEU A 288 10.79 -4.67 9.99
C LEU A 288 9.51 -5.35 9.58
N GLU A 289 8.72 -4.69 8.77
CA GLU A 289 7.38 -5.09 8.39
C GLU A 289 7.24 -5.15 6.88
N PHE A 290 6.36 -6.03 6.41
CA PHE A 290 5.78 -5.94 5.09
C PHE A 290 4.46 -5.20 5.16
N PHE A 291 4.20 -4.37 4.16
CA PHE A 291 2.86 -3.93 3.88
C PHE A 291 2.28 -4.66 2.66
N VAL A 292 1.08 -5.13 2.83
CA VAL A 292 0.19 -5.47 1.72
C VAL A 292 -0.85 -4.38 1.68
N MET A 293 -0.91 -3.64 0.59
CA MET A 293 -1.88 -2.59 0.40
C MET A 293 -2.86 -3.01 -0.68
N ILE A 294 -4.14 -2.87 -0.41
CA ILE A 294 -5.19 -3.00 -1.40
C ILE A 294 -5.74 -1.60 -1.62
N ILE A 295 -5.55 -1.09 -2.83
CA ILE A 295 -6.17 0.16 -3.24
C ILE A 295 -7.48 -0.19 -3.93
N TYR A 296 -8.59 0.05 -3.25
CA TYR A 296 -9.91 -0.03 -3.82
C TYR A 296 -10.42 1.37 -4.11
N ILE A 297 -10.55 1.71 -5.38
CA ILE A 297 -11.13 2.96 -5.84
C ILE A 297 -12.57 2.64 -6.25
N GLY A 298 -13.53 3.15 -5.48
CA GLY A 298 -14.94 3.12 -5.86
C GLY A 298 -15.12 3.88 -7.19
N ASP A 299 -16.07 3.44 -8.01
CA ASP A 299 -16.30 3.86 -9.40
C ASP A 299 -15.81 5.28 -9.75
N ASN A 300 -14.68 5.31 -10.51
CA ASN A 300 -14.09 6.40 -11.29
C ASN A 300 -13.20 7.47 -10.63
N GLN A 301 -11.98 7.54 -11.18
CA GLN A 301 -11.03 8.65 -11.30
C GLN A 301 -10.49 9.24 -9.99
N TRP A 302 -9.47 8.56 -9.43
CA TRP A 302 -8.59 9.13 -8.42
C TRP A 302 -7.13 8.97 -8.79
N GLU A 303 -6.33 9.94 -8.44
CA GLU A 303 -4.88 9.90 -8.54
C GLU A 303 -4.28 9.85 -7.14
N ILE A 304 -3.49 8.80 -6.87
CA ILE A 304 -2.75 8.60 -5.61
C ILE A 304 -1.28 8.78 -5.93
N ARG A 305 -0.55 9.56 -5.11
CA ARG A 305 0.90 9.75 -5.27
C ARG A 305 1.66 8.97 -4.20
N GLU A 306 2.61 8.13 -4.63
CA GLU A 306 3.66 7.50 -3.82
C GLU A 306 5.07 7.94 -4.22
#